data_866b3b10ebff1eba2d11eaaeceabc063
#
_entry.id   866b3b10ebff1eba2d11eaaeceabc063
#
_cell.length_a   1.000
_cell.length_b   1.000
_cell.length_c   1.000
_cell.angle_alpha   90.00
_cell.angle_beta   90.00
_cell.angle_gamma   90.00
#
_symmetry.space_group_name_H-M   'P 1'
#
loop_
_entity.id
_entity.type
_entity.pdbx_description
1 polymer ?
#
loop_
_entity_poly.entity_id
_entity_poly.type
_entity_poly.pdbx_seq_one_letter_code
_entity_poly.pdbx_strand_id
1 'polypeptide(L)'
;MVSQDPKTIRIYHTHIEVSPYEKGENEKIEKMSSIWDETRYCHVPLSYFVHDGTLILPRGFNINILEEEFETEAFSIHECDEFDKTKQYVMTTPPRDRLQCEAIDFLTSDGKYKNNGVYSQYVLSLETGNGKTYSAVHSVIKLKMKALIITHQSKIKRQWIKTFETMTNVPHDELINIDSNNLKKILDGKLEGSYYFINHGLIRNIGKYHGYEAIHDFMKKIKVGIKVIDEAHKEFHNIFTIDSFSDTKKTFYLTATFDRTDPKESRLFKRCFSQACKFSNTSVDTTIVKPKRKHIIYAPVVYRSNPTSLQIANAVNNHGFSVIAFSKYAFDEDMNRTIVKVFFKIFDLCINKLDGKILVTAPLITQTEDLSNEINRHLNMLGKSLLVGTINSKNDKEQNEYFKEYADVICTTIKSSGTGTDIKGLRCVINLEPFSSKITGNQLAGRLREYAPDKDTYFFDLIDSAFPRCVDQYKKKIAKNSDLRMKCKEVNIIKL
;
A
#
# COMPACT_ATOMS: atom_id res chain seq x y z
N MET A 1 -9.33 35.94 -33.84
CA MET A 1 -7.97 35.94 -33.31
C MET A 1 -8.12 36.00 -31.79
N VAL A 2 -7.99 34.89 -31.11
CA VAL A 2 -7.94 34.86 -29.66
C VAL A 2 -6.58 35.47 -29.32
N SER A 3 -6.55 36.55 -28.59
CA SER A 3 -5.30 37.11 -28.08
C SER A 3 -4.71 36.06 -27.13
N GLN A 4 -3.71 35.36 -27.59
CA GLN A 4 -2.99 34.46 -26.71
C GLN A 4 -2.13 35.28 -25.78
N ASP A 5 -2.60 35.54 -24.59
CA ASP A 5 -1.75 36.06 -23.54
C ASP A 5 -0.56 35.10 -23.35
N PRO A 6 0.64 35.62 -23.16
CA PRO A 6 1.82 34.78 -23.01
C PRO A 6 1.64 33.80 -21.84
N LYS A 7 1.90 32.54 -22.11
CA LYS A 7 1.78 31.48 -21.09
C LYS A 7 2.91 31.62 -20.07
N THR A 8 2.62 31.26 -18.85
CA THR A 8 3.59 31.15 -17.77
C THR A 8 3.59 29.73 -17.24
N ILE A 9 4.75 29.07 -17.21
CA ILE A 9 4.91 27.71 -16.70
C ILE A 9 5.67 27.79 -15.38
N ARG A 10 4.99 27.48 -14.27
CA ARG A 10 5.56 27.50 -12.91
C ARG A 10 5.74 26.08 -12.41
N ILE A 11 6.94 25.76 -11.92
CA ILE A 11 7.29 24.44 -11.40
C ILE A 11 7.39 24.53 -9.88
N TYR A 12 6.38 23.98 -9.20
CA TYR A 12 6.35 23.86 -7.73
C TYR A 12 7.00 22.56 -7.26
N HIS A 13 7.15 22.39 -5.96
CA HIS A 13 7.72 21.15 -5.38
C HIS A 13 6.87 19.92 -5.71
N THR A 14 5.56 20.05 -5.79
CA THR A 14 4.60 18.94 -5.89
C THR A 14 3.84 18.87 -7.21
N HIS A 15 3.75 19.97 -7.97
CA HIS A 15 2.98 20.09 -9.22
C HIS A 15 3.59 21.10 -10.17
N ILE A 16 3.00 21.25 -11.36
CA ILE A 16 3.32 22.25 -12.37
C ILE A 16 2.05 23.01 -12.69
N GLU A 17 2.13 24.33 -12.81
CA GLU A 17 1.05 25.20 -13.26
C GLU A 17 1.35 25.81 -14.62
N VAL A 18 0.33 25.89 -15.45
CA VAL A 18 0.36 26.63 -16.73
C VAL A 18 -0.78 27.63 -16.71
N SER A 19 -0.49 28.93 -16.83
CA SER A 19 -1.49 29.99 -16.82
C SER A 19 -1.10 31.15 -17.76
N PRO A 20 -2.08 31.85 -18.36
CA PRO A 20 -3.50 31.48 -18.42
C PRO A 20 -3.72 30.24 -19.30
N TYR A 21 -4.73 29.42 -19.00
CA TYR A 21 -5.04 28.22 -19.76
C TYR A 21 -6.56 27.98 -19.83
N GLU A 22 -7.07 27.68 -21.02
CA GLU A 22 -8.46 27.31 -21.22
C GLU A 22 -8.59 25.81 -21.45
N LYS A 23 -9.61 25.20 -20.87
CA LYS A 23 -9.88 23.78 -21.06
C LYS A 23 -10.16 23.47 -22.54
N GLY A 24 -9.45 22.49 -23.08
CA GLY A 24 -9.52 22.13 -24.51
C GLY A 24 -8.56 22.92 -25.40
N GLU A 25 -7.79 23.85 -24.84
CA GLU A 25 -6.83 24.67 -25.59
C GLU A 25 -5.72 23.84 -26.23
N ASN A 26 -5.22 22.80 -25.54
CA ASN A 26 -4.20 21.87 -26.05
C ASN A 26 -4.56 20.43 -25.75
N GLU A 27 -5.27 19.78 -26.68
CA GLU A 27 -5.70 18.38 -26.56
C GLU A 27 -4.51 17.41 -26.37
N LYS A 28 -3.34 17.72 -26.92
CA LYS A 28 -2.15 16.88 -26.80
C LYS A 28 -1.68 16.81 -25.34
N ILE A 29 -1.56 17.95 -24.66
CA ILE A 29 -1.17 18.02 -23.24
C ILE A 29 -2.23 17.38 -22.36
N GLU A 30 -3.51 17.67 -22.57
CA GLU A 30 -4.62 17.10 -21.81
C GLU A 30 -4.68 15.58 -21.95
N LYS A 31 -4.49 15.05 -23.15
CA LYS A 31 -4.44 13.61 -23.40
C LYS A 31 -3.20 12.96 -22.79
N MET A 32 -2.04 13.62 -22.86
CA MET A 32 -0.81 13.13 -22.24
C MET A 32 -0.87 13.13 -20.72
N SER A 33 -1.66 14.02 -20.10
CA SER A 33 -1.92 14.09 -18.66
C SER A 33 -3.11 13.23 -18.22
N SER A 34 -3.58 12.31 -19.03
CA SER A 34 -4.70 11.40 -18.72
C SER A 34 -4.25 9.93 -18.71
N ILE A 35 -5.02 9.10 -18.02
CA ILE A 35 -4.91 7.64 -18.06
C ILE A 35 -6.18 7.00 -18.55
N TRP A 36 -6.01 5.89 -19.25
CA TRP A 36 -7.14 5.05 -19.61
C TRP A 36 -7.58 4.19 -18.42
N ASP A 37 -8.82 4.40 -17.94
CA ASP A 37 -9.46 3.56 -16.93
C ASP A 37 -10.23 2.44 -17.62
N GLU A 38 -9.73 1.20 -17.50
CA GLU A 38 -10.35 0.01 -18.12
C GLU A 38 -11.70 -0.36 -17.49
N THR A 39 -11.98 0.09 -16.28
CA THR A 39 -13.25 -0.19 -15.59
C THR A 39 -14.36 0.75 -16.03
N ARG A 40 -14.01 1.99 -16.38
CA ARG A 40 -14.93 3.03 -16.83
C ARG A 40 -14.93 3.22 -18.34
N TYR A 41 -14.01 2.55 -19.07
CA TYR A 41 -13.80 2.72 -20.52
C TYR A 41 -13.66 4.20 -20.95
N CYS A 42 -12.93 4.98 -20.15
CA CYS A 42 -12.67 6.39 -20.43
C CYS A 42 -11.29 6.82 -19.99
N HIS A 43 -10.84 7.95 -20.55
CA HIS A 43 -9.65 8.64 -20.04
C HIS A 43 -10.00 9.40 -18.76
N VAL A 44 -9.23 9.16 -17.69
CA VAL A 44 -9.32 9.90 -16.44
C VAL A 44 -8.17 10.90 -16.40
N PRO A 45 -8.44 12.20 -16.31
CA PRO A 45 -7.40 13.19 -16.27
C PRO A 45 -6.60 13.12 -14.95
N LEU A 46 -5.31 13.38 -15.04
CA LEU A 46 -4.42 13.66 -13.92
C LEU A 46 -4.11 15.15 -13.81
N SER A 47 -4.77 15.97 -14.62
CA SER A 47 -4.68 17.42 -14.61
C SER A 47 -5.94 18.02 -14.02
N TYR A 48 -5.81 19.18 -13.44
CA TYR A 48 -6.92 19.95 -12.86
C TYR A 48 -6.97 21.32 -13.48
N PHE A 49 -8.19 21.81 -13.73
CA PHE A 49 -8.44 23.17 -14.15
C PHE A 49 -9.02 23.94 -12.98
N VAL A 50 -8.39 25.05 -12.61
CA VAL A 50 -8.87 25.96 -11.57
C VAL A 50 -9.60 27.14 -12.20
N HIS A 51 -10.50 27.74 -11.43
CA HIS A 51 -11.39 28.80 -11.94
C HIS A 51 -10.68 30.08 -12.39
N ASP A 52 -9.43 30.27 -11.96
CA ASP A 52 -8.59 31.42 -12.38
C ASP A 52 -7.92 31.24 -13.75
N GLY A 53 -8.27 30.14 -14.47
CA GLY A 53 -7.66 29.86 -15.77
C GLY A 53 -6.27 29.24 -15.65
N THR A 54 -6.03 28.39 -14.65
CA THR A 54 -4.77 27.66 -14.48
C THR A 54 -4.98 26.16 -14.75
N LEU A 55 -4.08 25.55 -15.52
CA LEU A 55 -3.94 24.11 -15.66
C LEU A 55 -2.89 23.60 -14.68
N ILE A 56 -3.28 22.70 -13.80
CA ILE A 56 -2.39 22.02 -12.85
C ILE A 56 -2.05 20.64 -13.38
N LEU A 57 -0.76 20.32 -13.46
CA LEU A 57 -0.20 19.07 -13.96
C LEU A 57 0.64 18.37 -12.88
N PRO A 58 0.77 17.03 -12.95
CA PRO A 58 1.67 16.29 -12.07
C PRO A 58 3.12 16.76 -12.19
N ARG A 59 3.85 16.83 -11.07
CA ARG A 59 5.26 17.26 -11.03
C ARG A 59 6.19 16.53 -12.01
N GLY A 60 5.89 15.28 -12.30
CA GLY A 60 6.66 14.45 -13.25
C GLY A 60 6.24 14.61 -14.72
N PHE A 61 5.40 15.57 -15.08
CA PHE A 61 5.13 15.87 -16.47
C PHE A 61 6.39 16.37 -17.15
N ASN A 62 6.56 16.07 -18.43
CA ASN A 62 7.76 16.47 -19.17
C ASN A 62 7.74 17.97 -19.50
N ILE A 63 8.59 18.72 -18.84
CA ILE A 63 8.67 20.20 -18.96
C ILE A 63 9.02 20.60 -20.38
N ASN A 64 9.94 19.92 -21.06
CA ASN A 64 10.34 20.28 -22.42
C ASN A 64 9.15 20.28 -23.40
N ILE A 65 8.18 19.38 -23.18
CA ILE A 65 6.96 19.37 -24.01
C ILE A 65 6.10 20.61 -23.77
N LEU A 66 6.03 21.09 -22.52
CA LEU A 66 5.30 22.32 -22.19
C LEU A 66 5.99 23.54 -22.79
N GLU A 67 7.32 23.60 -22.69
CA GLU A 67 8.13 24.70 -23.24
C GLU A 67 8.04 24.75 -24.75
N GLU A 68 8.08 23.59 -25.42
CA GLU A 68 7.90 23.47 -26.88
C GLU A 68 6.49 23.88 -27.33
N GLU A 69 5.43 23.39 -26.65
CA GLU A 69 4.02 23.63 -27.05
C GLU A 69 3.59 25.07 -26.79
N PHE A 70 4.13 25.73 -25.76
CA PHE A 70 3.75 27.09 -25.40
C PHE A 70 4.81 28.15 -25.74
N GLU A 71 5.92 27.73 -26.34
CA GLU A 71 7.04 28.62 -26.73
C GLU A 71 7.51 29.52 -25.57
N THR A 72 7.53 28.95 -24.35
CA THR A 72 7.80 29.66 -23.11
C THR A 72 8.70 28.83 -22.20
N GLU A 73 9.75 29.46 -21.63
CA GLU A 73 10.61 28.80 -20.64
C GLU A 73 9.88 28.63 -19.29
N ALA A 74 10.04 27.46 -18.70
CA ALA A 74 9.52 27.14 -17.39
C ALA A 74 10.48 27.62 -16.28
N PHE A 75 9.94 28.10 -15.17
CA PHE A 75 10.76 28.49 -14.03
C PHE A 75 10.29 27.80 -12.73
N SER A 76 11.26 27.53 -11.88
CA SER A 76 11.03 26.85 -10.61
C SER A 76 10.65 27.83 -9.51
N ILE A 77 9.59 27.49 -8.77
CA ILE A 77 9.21 28.15 -7.53
C ILE A 77 9.94 27.45 -6.38
N HIS A 78 10.73 28.18 -5.62
CA HIS A 78 11.53 27.65 -4.52
C HIS A 78 10.87 27.83 -3.15
N GLU A 79 9.87 28.67 -3.08
CA GLU A 79 9.06 28.87 -1.90
C GLU A 79 7.98 27.77 -1.84
N CYS A 80 7.68 27.29 -0.64
CA CYS A 80 6.58 26.36 -0.37
C CYS A 80 5.50 27.06 0.46
N ASP A 81 4.35 26.39 0.63
CA ASP A 81 3.31 26.87 1.53
C ASP A 81 3.87 27.14 2.94
N GLU A 82 3.31 28.15 3.61
CA GLU A 82 3.67 28.49 4.99
C GLU A 82 3.46 27.29 5.91
N PHE A 83 4.44 26.99 6.75
CA PHE A 83 4.37 25.88 7.69
C PHE A 83 4.91 26.24 9.08
N ASP A 84 4.40 25.55 10.09
CA ASP A 84 4.83 25.70 11.47
C ASP A 84 5.89 24.67 11.85
N LYS A 85 6.81 25.08 12.73
CA LYS A 85 7.73 24.17 13.42
C LYS A 85 7.05 23.57 14.64
N THR A 86 7.44 22.32 14.97
CA THR A 86 7.00 21.68 16.21
C THR A 86 7.94 22.01 17.37
N LYS A 87 7.48 21.74 18.59
CA LYS A 87 8.37 21.63 19.77
C LYS A 87 9.41 20.54 19.51
N GLN A 88 10.44 20.51 20.33
CA GLN A 88 11.46 19.48 20.23
C GLN A 88 10.94 18.19 20.84
N TYR A 89 10.56 17.24 19.99
CA TYR A 89 10.25 15.88 20.35
C TYR A 89 11.43 14.96 20.04
N VAL A 90 11.47 13.78 20.67
CA VAL A 90 12.54 12.80 20.49
C VAL A 90 11.96 11.40 20.28
N MET A 91 12.72 10.56 19.61
CA MET A 91 12.44 9.14 19.52
C MET A 91 12.84 8.45 20.82
N THR A 92 12.00 7.55 21.32
CA THR A 92 12.27 6.74 22.51
C THR A 92 13.06 5.47 22.20
N THR A 93 13.12 5.08 20.93
CA THR A 93 13.83 3.89 20.45
C THR A 93 14.82 4.26 19.34
N PRO A 94 16.07 3.77 19.38
CA PRO A 94 17.04 4.02 18.32
C PRO A 94 16.70 3.23 17.04
N PRO A 95 17.28 3.60 15.88
CA PRO A 95 17.21 2.79 14.66
C PRO A 95 17.75 1.37 14.92
N ARG A 96 17.03 0.37 14.39
CA ARG A 96 17.36 -1.04 14.59
C ARG A 96 18.63 -1.48 13.85
N ASP A 97 18.84 -0.92 12.66
CA ASP A 97 19.89 -1.34 11.74
C ASP A 97 20.35 -0.20 10.83
N ARG A 98 21.43 -0.45 10.09
CA ARG A 98 22.00 0.51 9.15
C ARG A 98 21.01 0.94 8.06
N LEU A 99 20.15 0.04 7.59
CA LEU A 99 19.15 0.36 6.55
C LEU A 99 18.19 1.45 7.06
N GLN A 100 17.75 1.36 8.32
CA GLN A 100 16.92 2.41 8.92
C GLN A 100 17.67 3.73 9.06
N CYS A 101 18.94 3.69 9.50
CA CYS A 101 19.75 4.91 9.59
C CYS A 101 19.88 5.60 8.23
N GLU A 102 20.21 4.87 7.18
CA GLU A 102 20.37 5.42 5.84
C GLU A 102 19.02 5.91 5.25
N ALA A 103 17.91 5.22 5.54
CA ALA A 103 16.58 5.68 5.16
C ALA A 103 16.20 7.01 5.85
N ILE A 104 16.54 7.16 7.12
CA ILE A 104 16.34 8.41 7.88
C ILE A 104 17.20 9.53 7.29
N ASP A 105 18.48 9.27 7.05
CA ASP A 105 19.39 10.25 6.44
C ASP A 105 18.93 10.66 5.04
N PHE A 106 18.42 9.71 4.25
CA PHE A 106 17.79 9.99 2.96
C PHE A 106 16.62 10.95 3.09
N LEU A 107 15.64 10.66 3.95
CA LEU A 107 14.43 11.48 4.12
C LEU A 107 14.72 12.85 4.74
N THR A 108 15.76 12.96 5.56
CA THR A 108 16.12 14.23 6.24
C THR A 108 17.14 15.06 5.49
N SER A 109 17.78 14.52 4.43
CA SER A 109 18.80 15.24 3.66
C SER A 109 18.20 16.40 2.86
N ASP A 110 18.96 17.50 2.77
CA ASP A 110 18.61 18.65 1.96
C ASP A 110 19.43 18.67 0.66
N GLY A 111 19.65 17.52 0.04
CA GLY A 111 20.26 17.52 -1.27
C GLY A 111 21.37 16.51 -1.57
N LYS A 112 21.76 15.65 -0.65
CA LYS A 112 22.77 14.60 -0.88
C LYS A 112 22.38 13.64 -2.04
N TYR A 113 21.08 13.55 -2.34
CA TYR A 113 20.52 12.65 -3.36
C TYR A 113 19.92 13.42 -4.55
N LYS A 114 20.39 14.65 -4.81
CA LYS A 114 19.91 15.49 -5.90
C LYS A 114 20.39 14.98 -7.26
N ASN A 115 19.43 14.77 -8.16
CA ASN A 115 19.69 14.89 -9.60
C ASN A 115 19.14 16.26 -10.04
N ASN A 116 20.03 17.24 -10.26
CA ASN A 116 19.75 18.52 -10.93
C ASN A 116 18.51 19.33 -10.51
N GLY A 117 18.27 19.58 -9.22
CA GLY A 117 17.18 20.46 -8.81
C GLY A 117 16.89 20.47 -7.32
N VAL A 118 16.02 21.36 -6.88
CA VAL A 118 15.48 21.37 -5.52
C VAL A 118 14.35 20.36 -5.46
N TYR A 119 14.57 19.19 -4.86
CA TYR A 119 13.55 18.16 -4.74
C TYR A 119 13.04 18.09 -3.32
N SER A 120 11.72 18.17 -3.22
CA SER A 120 10.99 17.95 -1.96
C SER A 120 10.29 16.60 -1.93
N GLN A 121 10.34 15.82 -3.03
CA GLN A 121 9.66 14.53 -3.17
C GLN A 121 10.63 13.37 -2.96
N TYR A 122 10.36 12.54 -1.95
CA TYR A 122 11.20 11.42 -1.55
C TYR A 122 10.39 10.12 -1.59
N VAL A 123 10.79 9.18 -2.42
CA VAL A 123 10.18 7.84 -2.48
C VAL A 123 11.03 6.87 -1.68
N LEU A 124 10.47 6.38 -0.58
CA LEU A 124 11.08 5.35 0.25
C LEU A 124 10.46 3.99 -0.08
N SER A 125 11.17 3.19 -0.89
CA SER A 125 10.75 1.86 -1.31
C SER A 125 11.47 0.79 -0.51
N LEU A 126 10.97 0.49 0.68
CA LEU A 126 11.47 -0.59 1.52
C LEU A 126 10.45 -1.72 1.59
N GLU A 127 10.95 -2.95 1.65
CA GLU A 127 10.10 -4.12 1.86
C GLU A 127 9.29 -4.05 3.15
N THR A 128 8.19 -4.81 3.18
CA THR A 128 7.37 -4.94 4.39
C THR A 128 8.21 -5.48 5.54
N GLY A 129 8.13 -4.85 6.71
CA GLY A 129 8.91 -5.21 7.88
C GLY A 129 10.30 -4.56 7.99
N ASN A 130 10.77 -3.84 6.96
CA ASN A 130 12.07 -3.15 6.97
C ASN A 130 12.02 -1.72 7.56
N GLY A 131 10.92 -1.40 8.26
CA GLY A 131 10.86 -0.20 9.10
C GLY A 131 10.51 1.09 8.39
N LYS A 132 9.77 1.07 7.24
CA LYS A 132 9.29 2.28 6.55
C LYS A 132 8.63 3.28 7.50
N THR A 133 7.63 2.81 8.26
CA THR A 133 6.89 3.63 9.23
C THR A 133 7.82 4.22 10.27
N TYR A 134 8.71 3.40 10.86
CA TYR A 134 9.68 3.87 11.83
C TYR A 134 10.60 4.95 11.25
N SER A 135 11.18 4.71 10.07
CA SER A 135 12.09 5.67 9.42
C SER A 135 11.38 6.99 9.10
N ALA A 136 10.11 6.92 8.64
CA ALA A 136 9.34 8.13 8.38
C ALA A 136 8.99 8.90 9.66
N VAL A 137 8.54 8.24 10.74
CA VAL A 137 8.29 8.88 12.05
C VAL A 137 9.55 9.53 12.57
N HIS A 138 10.68 8.81 12.56
CA HIS A 138 11.96 9.35 13.00
C HIS A 138 12.37 10.61 12.20
N SER A 139 12.19 10.57 10.89
CA SER A 139 12.52 11.70 10.02
C SER A 139 11.63 12.92 10.28
N VAL A 140 10.32 12.70 10.49
CA VAL A 140 9.36 13.76 10.83
C VAL A 140 9.74 14.43 12.16
N ILE A 141 10.06 13.64 13.18
CA ILE A 141 10.54 14.14 14.49
C ILE A 141 11.85 14.94 14.33
N LYS A 142 12.83 14.38 13.59
CA LYS A 142 14.15 15.02 13.39
C LYS A 142 14.04 16.36 12.64
N LEU A 143 13.10 16.49 11.71
CA LEU A 143 12.90 17.71 10.91
C LEU A 143 12.16 18.82 11.66
N LYS A 144 11.50 18.55 12.77
CA LYS A 144 10.81 19.53 13.63
C LYS A 144 9.79 20.40 12.88
N MET A 145 9.04 19.83 11.94
CA MET A 145 7.97 20.49 11.22
C MET A 145 6.65 19.77 11.48
N LYS A 146 5.54 20.54 11.53
CA LYS A 146 4.21 19.92 11.55
C LYS A 146 4.07 18.98 10.34
N ALA A 147 3.37 17.85 10.51
CA ALA A 147 3.24 16.86 9.45
C ALA A 147 1.82 16.33 9.28
N LEU A 148 1.45 16.03 8.04
CA LEU A 148 0.23 15.33 7.66
C LEU A 148 0.55 13.91 7.20
N ILE A 149 0.01 12.92 7.89
CA ILE A 149 0.14 11.51 7.56
C ILE A 149 -1.13 11.04 6.87
N ILE A 150 -1.00 10.60 5.62
CA ILE A 150 -2.10 10.22 4.74
C ILE A 150 -2.07 8.71 4.52
N THR A 151 -3.18 8.04 4.83
CA THR A 151 -3.31 6.59 4.73
C THR A 151 -4.53 6.19 3.91
N HIS A 152 -4.51 4.99 3.33
CA HIS A 152 -5.63 4.50 2.55
C HIS A 152 -6.73 3.80 3.38
N GLN A 153 -6.45 3.46 4.65
CA GLN A 153 -7.41 2.78 5.55
C GLN A 153 -7.32 3.31 6.97
N SER A 154 -8.48 3.37 7.65
CA SER A 154 -8.58 3.82 9.04
C SER A 154 -7.79 2.94 10.02
N LYS A 155 -7.64 1.64 9.71
CA LYS A 155 -6.82 0.73 10.52
C LYS A 155 -5.34 1.12 10.50
N ILE A 156 -4.83 1.46 9.32
CA ILE A 156 -3.44 1.91 9.16
C ILE A 156 -3.23 3.26 9.82
N LYS A 157 -4.21 4.17 9.69
CA LYS A 157 -4.20 5.47 10.38
C LYS A 157 -4.02 5.29 11.90
N ARG A 158 -4.79 4.39 12.52
CA ARG A 158 -4.64 4.08 13.96
C ARG A 158 -3.28 3.46 14.30
N GLN A 159 -2.74 2.63 13.42
CA GLN A 159 -1.40 2.05 13.61
C GLN A 159 -0.32 3.14 13.58
N TRP A 160 -0.44 4.14 12.72
CA TRP A 160 0.45 5.29 12.69
C TRP A 160 0.40 6.09 13.99
N ILE A 161 -0.81 6.43 14.48
CA ILE A 161 -0.99 7.12 15.76
C ILE A 161 -0.33 6.32 16.90
N LYS A 162 -0.62 5.01 16.99
CA LYS A 162 0.00 4.12 17.98
C LYS A 162 1.53 4.08 17.87
N THR A 163 2.07 4.18 16.65
CA THR A 163 3.53 4.21 16.45
C THR A 163 4.13 5.50 17.02
N PHE A 164 3.50 6.66 16.83
CA PHE A 164 3.92 7.90 17.45
C PHE A 164 3.87 7.79 18.99
N GLU A 165 2.76 7.32 19.55
CA GLU A 165 2.59 7.14 20.99
C GLU A 165 3.63 6.21 21.63
N THR A 166 4.03 5.16 20.93
CA THR A 166 4.93 4.14 21.49
C THR A 166 6.42 4.40 21.24
N MET A 167 6.74 5.15 20.18
CA MET A 167 8.12 5.34 19.73
C MET A 167 8.63 6.76 19.89
N THR A 168 7.80 7.68 20.38
CA THR A 168 8.17 9.09 20.58
C THR A 168 7.67 9.60 21.93
N ASN A 169 8.17 10.76 22.34
CA ASN A 169 7.64 11.48 23.51
C ASN A 169 6.59 12.54 23.13
N VAL A 170 5.98 12.44 21.97
CA VAL A 170 4.93 13.37 21.53
C VAL A 170 3.68 13.16 22.40
N PRO A 171 3.14 14.22 23.03
CA PRO A 171 1.92 14.12 23.80
C PRO A 171 0.72 13.73 22.92
N HIS A 172 -0.26 13.03 23.49
CA HIS A 172 -1.43 12.53 22.76
C HIS A 172 -2.27 13.64 22.14
N ASP A 173 -2.39 14.79 22.79
CA ASP A 173 -3.12 15.99 22.32
C ASP A 173 -2.48 16.65 21.10
N GLU A 174 -1.22 16.38 20.82
CA GLU A 174 -0.52 16.82 19.60
C GLU A 174 -0.74 15.88 18.40
N LEU A 175 -1.39 14.70 18.61
CA LEU A 175 -1.69 13.69 17.59
C LEU A 175 -3.15 13.79 17.14
N ILE A 176 -3.41 14.52 16.09
CA ILE A 176 -4.78 14.85 15.64
C ILE A 176 -5.30 13.79 14.65
N ASN A 177 -6.21 12.95 15.09
CA ASN A 177 -6.95 12.03 14.24
C ASN A 177 -8.04 12.78 13.47
N ILE A 178 -7.86 13.00 12.16
CA ILE A 178 -8.85 13.69 11.33
C ILE A 178 -9.89 12.69 10.85
N ASP A 179 -11.14 12.95 11.25
CA ASP A 179 -12.35 12.33 10.76
C ASP A 179 -13.37 13.42 10.38
N SER A 180 -14.56 13.03 9.96
CA SER A 180 -15.61 13.97 9.55
C SER A 180 -16.02 14.93 10.69
N ASN A 181 -15.95 14.49 11.95
CA ASN A 181 -16.33 15.30 13.11
C ASN A 181 -15.24 16.32 13.47
N ASN A 182 -13.98 15.89 13.39
CA ASN A 182 -12.85 16.74 13.74
C ASN A 182 -12.46 17.73 12.63
N LEU A 183 -12.74 17.40 11.37
CA LEU A 183 -12.42 18.26 10.24
C LEU A 183 -12.99 19.67 10.42
N LYS A 184 -14.28 19.79 10.80
CA LYS A 184 -14.90 21.10 11.04
C LYS A 184 -14.21 21.87 12.16
N LYS A 185 -13.84 21.19 13.26
CA LYS A 185 -13.13 21.84 14.39
C LYS A 185 -11.77 22.39 13.98
N ILE A 186 -11.08 21.67 13.08
CA ILE A 186 -9.78 22.12 12.54
C ILE A 186 -9.97 23.36 11.65
N LEU A 187 -10.95 23.31 10.74
CA LEU A 187 -11.25 24.44 9.87
C LEU A 187 -11.68 25.68 10.65
N ASP A 188 -12.43 25.50 11.75
CA ASP A 188 -12.82 26.58 12.67
C ASP A 188 -11.66 27.03 13.58
N GLY A 189 -10.47 26.40 13.55
CA GLY A 189 -9.33 26.73 14.42
C GLY A 189 -9.54 26.32 15.89
N LYS A 190 -10.48 25.40 16.17
CA LYS A 190 -10.78 24.89 17.53
C LYS A 190 -10.00 23.63 17.90
N LEU A 191 -9.29 23.05 16.96
CA LEU A 191 -8.49 21.84 17.15
C LEU A 191 -7.18 21.98 16.36
N GLU A 192 -6.08 22.04 17.08
CA GLU A 192 -4.73 22.13 16.53
C GLU A 192 -3.82 21.08 17.16
N GLY A 193 -2.75 20.73 16.48
CA GLY A 193 -1.68 19.85 16.95
C GLY A 193 -0.48 19.90 16.04
N SER A 194 0.50 19.05 16.31
CA SER A 194 1.74 18.95 15.54
C SER A 194 1.67 17.91 14.42
N TYR A 195 0.92 16.82 14.63
CA TYR A 195 0.86 15.69 13.71
C TYR A 195 -0.58 15.31 13.40
N TYR A 196 -0.95 15.40 12.13
CA TYR A 196 -2.29 15.17 11.64
C TYR A 196 -2.37 13.85 10.89
N PHE A 197 -3.42 13.05 11.11
CA PHE A 197 -3.62 11.75 10.49
C PHE A 197 -4.96 11.72 9.76
N ILE A 198 -4.94 11.48 8.44
CA ILE A 198 -6.12 11.51 7.59
C ILE A 198 -6.16 10.32 6.63
N ASN A 199 -7.35 9.95 6.17
CA ASN A 199 -7.50 8.99 5.09
C ASN A 199 -7.67 9.70 3.74
N HIS A 200 -7.12 9.12 2.67
CA HIS A 200 -7.32 9.57 1.28
C HIS A 200 -8.78 9.89 0.95
N GLY A 201 -9.70 9.01 1.39
CA GLY A 201 -11.14 9.16 1.11
C GLY A 201 -11.72 10.46 1.68
N LEU A 202 -11.26 10.91 2.84
CA LEU A 202 -11.74 12.17 3.44
C LEU A 202 -11.23 13.38 2.65
N ILE A 203 -9.95 13.39 2.24
CA ILE A 203 -9.40 14.48 1.40
C ILE A 203 -10.12 14.54 0.05
N ARG A 204 -10.32 13.37 -0.58
CA ARG A 204 -11.10 13.30 -1.82
C ARG A 204 -12.52 13.87 -1.64
N ASN A 205 -13.15 13.60 -0.51
CA ASN A 205 -14.48 14.13 -0.22
C ASN A 205 -14.47 15.65 -0.04
N ILE A 206 -13.42 16.24 0.59
CA ILE A 206 -13.24 17.69 0.63
C ILE A 206 -13.28 18.25 -0.79
N GLY A 207 -12.43 17.74 -1.69
CA GLY A 207 -12.40 18.20 -3.09
C GLY A 207 -13.72 17.98 -3.85
N LYS A 208 -14.39 16.83 -3.61
CA LYS A 208 -15.64 16.50 -4.30
C LYS A 208 -16.84 17.38 -3.88
N TYR A 209 -16.94 17.72 -2.59
CA TYR A 209 -18.12 18.39 -2.04
C TYR A 209 -17.93 19.90 -1.86
N HIS A 210 -16.68 20.37 -1.77
CA HIS A 210 -16.35 21.78 -1.51
C HIS A 210 -15.48 22.44 -2.57
N GLY A 211 -15.15 21.70 -3.66
CA GLY A 211 -14.20 22.15 -4.68
C GLY A 211 -12.76 21.76 -4.33
N TYR A 212 -11.92 21.63 -5.36
CA TYR A 212 -10.53 21.18 -5.15
C TYR A 212 -9.68 22.23 -4.42
N GLU A 213 -9.99 23.51 -4.58
CA GLU A 213 -9.34 24.61 -3.86
C GLU A 213 -9.53 24.51 -2.33
N ALA A 214 -10.62 23.89 -1.87
CA ALA A 214 -10.84 23.62 -0.45
C ALA A 214 -9.78 22.67 0.16
N ILE A 215 -9.10 21.86 -0.67
CA ILE A 215 -7.93 21.09 -0.22
C ILE A 215 -6.76 22.00 0.11
N HIS A 216 -6.53 23.02 -0.74
CA HIS A 216 -5.49 24.02 -0.50
C HIS A 216 -5.76 24.82 0.77
N ASP A 217 -7.01 25.28 0.95
CA ASP A 217 -7.41 26.01 2.17
C ASP A 217 -7.22 25.16 3.43
N PHE A 218 -7.59 23.87 3.36
CA PHE A 218 -7.34 22.92 4.43
C PHE A 218 -5.83 22.80 4.74
N MET A 219 -4.98 22.64 3.71
CA MET A 219 -3.53 22.53 3.88
C MET A 219 -2.93 23.80 4.48
N LYS A 220 -3.34 24.97 4.02
CA LYS A 220 -2.95 26.26 4.60
C LYS A 220 -3.37 26.41 6.05
N LYS A 221 -4.54 25.88 6.41
CA LYS A 221 -5.05 25.95 7.78
C LYS A 221 -4.22 25.13 8.76
N ILE A 222 -3.80 23.92 8.38
CA ILE A 222 -3.02 23.03 9.26
C ILE A 222 -1.51 23.35 9.26
N LYS A 223 -1.03 24.18 8.34
CA LYS A 223 0.36 24.67 8.23
C LYS A 223 1.42 23.57 8.37
N VAL A 224 1.27 22.50 7.62
CA VAL A 224 2.21 21.37 7.65
C VAL A 224 3.36 21.56 6.66
N GLY A 225 4.59 21.35 7.14
CA GLY A 225 5.78 21.36 6.30
C GLY A 225 6.09 20.00 5.66
N ILE A 226 5.50 18.92 6.17
CA ILE A 226 5.74 17.56 5.69
C ILE A 226 4.43 16.85 5.39
N LYS A 227 4.34 16.20 4.21
CA LYS A 227 3.35 15.19 3.87
C LYS A 227 4.00 13.81 3.89
N VAL A 228 3.36 12.84 4.53
CA VAL A 228 3.74 11.42 4.48
C VAL A 228 2.59 10.63 3.89
N ILE A 229 2.80 9.98 2.76
CA ILE A 229 1.79 9.20 2.06
C ILE A 229 2.17 7.72 2.16
N ASP A 230 1.41 6.99 2.98
CA ASP A 230 1.67 5.57 3.19
C ASP A 230 1.00 4.71 2.11
N GLU A 231 1.69 3.62 1.70
CA GLU A 231 1.30 2.75 0.60
C GLU A 231 1.00 3.54 -0.69
N ALA A 232 1.93 4.44 -1.07
CA ALA A 232 1.79 5.37 -2.19
C ALA A 232 1.49 4.71 -3.55
N HIS A 233 1.64 3.39 -3.66
CA HIS A 233 1.21 2.63 -4.82
C HIS A 233 -0.31 2.40 -4.89
N LYS A 234 -1.06 2.70 -3.82
CA LYS A 234 -2.51 2.59 -3.76
C LYS A 234 -3.13 3.98 -3.92
N GLU A 235 -4.32 4.01 -4.53
CA GLU A 235 -5.11 5.25 -4.62
C GLU A 235 -4.34 6.44 -5.21
N PHE A 236 -3.43 6.16 -6.15
CA PHE A 236 -2.49 7.17 -6.62
C PHE A 236 -3.14 8.38 -7.32
N HIS A 237 -4.39 8.24 -7.84
CA HIS A 237 -5.19 9.37 -8.28
C HIS A 237 -5.43 10.39 -7.17
N ASN A 238 -5.73 9.89 -5.95
CA ASN A 238 -5.94 10.75 -4.80
C ASN A 238 -4.62 11.44 -4.39
N ILE A 239 -3.47 10.79 -4.60
CA ILE A 239 -2.16 11.39 -4.36
C ILE A 239 -1.95 12.60 -5.26
N PHE A 240 -2.26 12.47 -6.56
CA PHE A 240 -2.15 13.59 -7.49
C PHE A 240 -3.08 14.73 -7.14
N THR A 241 -4.32 14.42 -6.74
CA THR A 241 -5.23 15.45 -6.25
C THR A 241 -4.63 16.21 -5.07
N ILE A 242 -4.07 15.51 -4.10
CA ILE A 242 -3.46 16.14 -2.92
C ILE A 242 -2.23 16.96 -3.30
N ASP A 243 -1.37 16.42 -4.14
CA ASP A 243 -0.13 17.10 -4.56
C ASP A 243 -0.42 18.31 -5.45
N SER A 244 -1.48 18.27 -6.25
CA SER A 244 -1.91 19.39 -7.10
C SER A 244 -2.39 20.60 -6.30
N PHE A 245 -2.85 20.41 -5.08
CA PHE A 245 -3.41 21.47 -4.23
C PHE A 245 -2.67 21.66 -2.90
N SER A 246 -1.39 21.29 -2.85
CA SER A 246 -0.57 21.46 -1.66
C SER A 246 0.91 21.49 -2.00
N ASP A 247 1.63 22.53 -1.61
CA ASP A 247 3.06 22.67 -1.86
C ASP A 247 3.85 22.63 -0.55
N THR A 248 4.06 21.43 -0.02
CA THR A 248 4.79 21.22 1.23
C THR A 248 6.30 21.18 1.03
N LYS A 249 7.05 21.60 2.05
CA LYS A 249 8.53 21.60 2.03
C LYS A 249 9.12 20.23 1.74
N LYS A 250 8.49 19.15 2.24
CA LYS A 250 8.89 17.77 1.98
C LYS A 250 7.67 16.85 1.83
N THR A 251 7.73 15.94 0.86
CA THR A 251 6.73 14.89 0.69
C THR A 251 7.39 13.52 0.67
N PHE A 252 6.96 12.62 1.55
CA PHE A 252 7.47 11.26 1.66
C PHE A 252 6.43 10.28 1.11
N TYR A 253 6.77 9.58 0.05
CA TYR A 253 5.96 8.51 -0.54
C TYR A 253 6.53 7.17 -0.08
N LEU A 254 5.80 6.48 0.79
CA LEU A 254 6.23 5.19 1.33
C LEU A 254 5.57 4.06 0.54
N THR A 255 6.36 3.10 0.10
CA THR A 255 5.85 1.93 -0.63
C THR A 255 6.71 0.69 -0.36
N ALA A 256 6.10 -0.50 -0.44
CA ALA A 256 6.86 -1.75 -0.41
C ALA A 256 7.41 -2.11 -1.80
N THR A 257 6.78 -1.63 -2.87
CA THR A 257 7.15 -1.88 -4.26
C THR A 257 6.89 -0.64 -5.09
N PHE A 258 7.87 -0.25 -5.89
CA PHE A 258 7.72 0.85 -6.83
C PHE A 258 7.10 0.40 -8.16
N ASP A 259 7.13 -0.91 -8.41
CA ASP A 259 6.59 -1.49 -9.63
C ASP A 259 5.12 -1.88 -9.47
N ARG A 260 4.32 -1.52 -10.47
CA ARG A 260 2.93 -1.93 -10.60
C ARG A 260 2.80 -3.16 -11.47
N THR A 261 1.78 -3.98 -11.21
CA THR A 261 1.47 -5.17 -12.02
C THR A 261 0.94 -4.82 -13.40
N ASP A 262 0.19 -3.72 -13.52
CA ASP A 262 -0.25 -3.19 -14.80
C ASP A 262 0.88 -2.38 -15.46
N PRO A 263 1.29 -2.72 -16.71
CA PRO A 263 2.38 -2.02 -17.38
C PRO A 263 2.07 -0.54 -17.71
N LYS A 264 0.79 -0.20 -17.91
CA LYS A 264 0.36 1.19 -18.19
C LYS A 264 0.42 2.01 -16.90
N GLU A 265 -0.17 1.49 -15.82
CA GLU A 265 -0.07 2.11 -14.49
C GLU A 265 1.37 2.23 -14.01
N SER A 266 2.21 1.20 -14.24
CA SER A 266 3.63 1.24 -13.88
C SER A 266 4.37 2.34 -14.62
N ARG A 267 4.13 2.50 -15.93
CA ARG A 267 4.74 3.58 -16.72
C ARG A 267 4.33 4.95 -16.23
N LEU A 268 3.03 5.11 -15.95
CA LEU A 268 2.50 6.37 -15.48
C LEU A 268 3.02 6.73 -14.07
N PHE A 269 3.01 5.77 -13.16
CA PHE A 269 3.56 5.93 -11.82
C PHE A 269 5.05 6.32 -11.86
N LYS A 270 5.84 5.64 -12.70
CA LYS A 270 7.26 5.99 -12.89
C LYS A 270 7.43 7.39 -13.48
N ARG A 271 6.56 7.80 -14.41
CA ARG A 271 6.57 9.13 -15.03
C ARG A 271 6.23 10.21 -14.00
N CYS A 272 5.19 10.01 -13.20
CA CYS A 272 4.76 10.98 -12.20
C CYS A 272 5.78 11.21 -11.08
N PHE A 273 6.53 10.16 -10.72
CA PHE A 273 7.62 10.25 -9.76
C PHE A 273 9.01 10.27 -10.42
N SER A 274 9.11 10.67 -11.68
CA SER A 274 10.40 10.73 -12.40
C SER A 274 11.39 11.68 -11.73
N GLN A 275 10.90 12.77 -11.18
CA GLN A 275 11.68 13.82 -10.52
C GLN A 275 11.90 13.56 -9.02
N ALA A 276 11.21 12.57 -8.42
CA ALA A 276 11.38 12.26 -7.01
C ALA A 276 12.71 11.57 -6.72
N CYS A 277 13.34 11.94 -5.60
CA CYS A 277 14.47 11.18 -5.06
C CYS A 277 13.99 9.79 -4.63
N LYS A 278 14.78 8.75 -4.88
CA LYS A 278 14.38 7.35 -4.62
C LYS A 278 15.42 6.64 -3.78
N PHE A 279 14.94 5.95 -2.75
CA PHE A 279 15.74 5.08 -1.91
C PHE A 279 15.05 3.70 -1.80
N SER A 280 15.83 2.65 -1.92
CA SER A 280 15.34 1.26 -1.85
C SER A 280 16.30 0.38 -1.08
N ASN A 281 15.90 -0.86 -0.80
CA ASN A 281 16.79 -1.85 -0.19
C ASN A 281 18.10 -2.05 -0.98
N THR A 282 18.06 -1.84 -2.30
CA THR A 282 19.23 -1.96 -3.18
C THR A 282 20.12 -0.71 -3.21
N SER A 283 19.66 0.39 -2.60
CA SER A 283 20.45 1.64 -2.52
C SER A 283 21.57 1.55 -1.47
N VAL A 284 21.49 0.58 -0.57
CA VAL A 284 22.52 0.29 0.44
C VAL A 284 23.49 -0.74 -0.13
N ASP A 285 24.78 -0.52 0.04
CA ASP A 285 25.81 -1.49 -0.34
C ASP A 285 25.57 -2.83 0.37
N THR A 286 25.08 -3.81 -0.39
CA THR A 286 24.69 -5.13 0.12
C THR A 286 25.88 -6.00 0.50
N THR A 287 27.12 -5.58 0.18
CA THR A 287 28.32 -6.31 0.62
C THR A 287 28.49 -6.26 2.15
N ILE A 288 27.93 -5.24 2.80
CA ILE A 288 28.03 -5.02 4.24
C ILE A 288 26.76 -5.48 4.99
N VAL A 289 25.59 -5.36 4.35
CA VAL A 289 24.32 -5.84 4.90
C VAL A 289 23.88 -7.04 4.05
N LYS A 290 24.29 -8.23 4.42
CA LYS A 290 23.63 -9.44 3.88
C LYS A 290 22.15 -9.30 4.23
N PRO A 291 21.21 -9.26 3.23
CA PRO A 291 19.81 -9.30 3.57
C PRO A 291 19.62 -10.52 4.46
N LYS A 292 19.09 -10.33 5.68
CA LYS A 292 18.74 -11.47 6.55
C LYS A 292 17.79 -12.29 5.69
N ARG A 293 18.25 -13.45 5.20
CA ARG A 293 17.39 -14.38 4.47
C ARG A 293 16.26 -14.69 5.43
N LYS A 294 15.03 -14.32 5.04
CA LYS A 294 13.87 -14.72 5.81
C LYS A 294 13.87 -16.24 5.80
N HIS A 295 13.70 -16.83 6.96
CA HIS A 295 13.53 -18.27 7.11
C HIS A 295 12.13 -18.68 6.64
N ILE A 296 11.76 -18.34 5.40
CA ILE A 296 10.48 -18.70 4.81
C ILE A 296 10.70 -19.86 3.84
N ILE A 297 9.95 -20.92 4.03
CA ILE A 297 9.81 -22.02 3.06
C ILE A 297 8.51 -21.76 2.28
N TYR A 298 8.63 -21.46 0.99
CA TYR A 298 7.50 -21.37 0.09
C TYR A 298 7.21 -22.72 -0.53
N ALA A 299 6.03 -23.28 -0.26
CA ALA A 299 5.62 -24.62 -0.69
C ALA A 299 4.34 -24.52 -1.54
N PRO A 300 4.42 -24.35 -2.87
CA PRO A 300 3.28 -24.49 -3.75
C PRO A 300 2.79 -25.95 -3.76
N VAL A 301 1.52 -26.15 -3.40
CA VAL A 301 0.84 -27.44 -3.35
C VAL A 301 -0.03 -27.57 -4.60
N VAL A 302 0.43 -28.35 -5.56
CA VAL A 302 -0.30 -28.61 -6.80
C VAL A 302 -1.17 -29.85 -6.63
N TYR A 303 -2.47 -29.69 -6.78
CA TYR A 303 -3.47 -30.77 -6.75
C TYR A 303 -4.35 -30.71 -8.00
N ARG A 304 -5.17 -31.71 -8.20
CA ARG A 304 -6.13 -31.78 -9.31
C ARG A 304 -7.52 -32.13 -8.78
N SER A 305 -8.45 -31.18 -8.99
CA SER A 305 -9.89 -31.43 -8.78
C SER A 305 -10.55 -32.02 -10.03
N ASN A 306 -11.86 -32.22 -9.98
CA ASN A 306 -12.64 -32.80 -11.10
C ASN A 306 -13.80 -31.85 -11.49
N PRO A 307 -13.54 -30.64 -11.98
CA PRO A 307 -14.58 -29.72 -12.44
C PRO A 307 -15.16 -30.18 -13.79
N THR A 308 -16.44 -29.85 -14.04
CA THR A 308 -17.03 -29.96 -15.36
C THR A 308 -16.48 -28.87 -16.30
N SER A 309 -16.58 -29.09 -17.61
CA SER A 309 -16.18 -28.10 -18.61
C SER A 309 -16.88 -26.74 -18.41
N LEU A 310 -18.15 -26.77 -18.00
CA LEU A 310 -18.94 -25.57 -17.71
C LEU A 310 -18.38 -24.81 -16.48
N GLN A 311 -17.98 -25.52 -15.44
CA GLN A 311 -17.38 -24.89 -14.24
C GLN A 311 -16.03 -24.25 -14.55
N ILE A 312 -15.22 -24.89 -15.41
CA ILE A 312 -13.97 -24.30 -15.90
C ILE A 312 -14.26 -23.04 -16.74
N ALA A 313 -15.23 -23.12 -17.66
CA ALA A 313 -15.60 -21.99 -18.50
C ALA A 313 -16.15 -20.79 -17.69
N ASN A 314 -16.99 -21.07 -16.68
CA ASN A 314 -17.54 -20.03 -15.78
C ASN A 314 -16.46 -19.34 -14.93
N ALA A 315 -15.35 -20.01 -14.66
CA ALA A 315 -14.22 -19.39 -13.96
C ALA A 315 -13.43 -18.39 -14.85
N VAL A 316 -13.78 -18.28 -16.14
CA VAL A 316 -13.18 -17.35 -17.08
C VAL A 316 -14.28 -16.40 -17.59
N ASN A 317 -14.03 -15.10 -17.51
CA ASN A 317 -14.92 -14.07 -18.05
C ASN A 317 -14.14 -13.12 -18.97
N ASN A 318 -14.83 -12.15 -19.56
CA ASN A 318 -14.23 -11.15 -20.48
C ASN A 318 -13.09 -10.34 -19.83
N HIS A 319 -13.03 -10.28 -18.50
CA HIS A 319 -11.99 -9.61 -17.72
C HIS A 319 -10.88 -10.56 -17.21
N GLY A 320 -10.94 -11.83 -17.57
CA GLY A 320 -9.96 -12.85 -17.18
C GLY A 320 -10.50 -13.90 -16.21
N PHE A 321 -9.70 -14.29 -15.21
CA PHE A 321 -10.07 -15.32 -14.25
C PHE A 321 -10.97 -14.76 -13.13
N SER A 322 -12.14 -15.37 -12.95
CA SER A 322 -13.08 -15.03 -11.89
C SER A 322 -12.82 -15.85 -10.63
N VAL A 323 -12.19 -15.25 -9.64
CA VAL A 323 -11.96 -15.87 -8.32
C VAL A 323 -13.29 -16.25 -7.65
N ILE A 324 -14.34 -15.44 -7.84
CA ILE A 324 -15.68 -15.70 -7.28
C ILE A 324 -16.30 -16.95 -7.89
N ALA A 325 -16.24 -17.12 -9.20
CA ALA A 325 -16.78 -18.32 -9.85
C ALA A 325 -15.96 -19.58 -9.51
N PHE A 326 -14.63 -19.46 -9.47
CA PHE A 326 -13.76 -20.52 -8.95
C PHE A 326 -14.11 -20.90 -7.51
N SER A 327 -14.32 -19.91 -6.64
CA SER A 327 -14.59 -20.15 -5.24
C SER A 327 -15.92 -20.84 -4.99
N LYS A 328 -16.96 -20.55 -5.80
CA LYS A 328 -18.25 -21.27 -5.74
C LYS A 328 -18.10 -22.76 -6.08
N TYR A 329 -17.18 -23.10 -6.96
CA TYR A 329 -16.87 -24.50 -7.25
C TYR A 329 -15.97 -25.13 -6.17
N ALA A 330 -14.91 -24.41 -5.76
CA ALA A 330 -13.90 -24.94 -4.86
C ALA A 330 -14.44 -25.20 -3.44
N PHE A 331 -15.39 -24.37 -3.00
CA PHE A 331 -16.05 -24.47 -1.70
C PHE A 331 -17.54 -24.68 -1.93
N ASP A 332 -17.99 -25.94 -1.96
CA ASP A 332 -19.41 -26.28 -1.99
C ASP A 332 -20.05 -26.16 -0.59
N GLU A 333 -21.39 -26.25 -0.54
CA GLU A 333 -22.14 -26.09 0.71
C GLU A 333 -21.69 -27.06 1.81
N ASP A 334 -21.30 -28.28 1.41
CA ASP A 334 -20.85 -29.32 2.35
C ASP A 334 -19.35 -29.30 2.63
N MET A 335 -18.60 -28.30 2.09
CA MET A 335 -17.14 -28.20 2.21
C MET A 335 -16.40 -29.50 1.82
N ASN A 336 -16.96 -30.26 0.89
CA ASN A 336 -16.52 -31.62 0.56
C ASN A 336 -15.61 -31.68 -0.69
N ARG A 337 -15.21 -30.54 -1.22
CA ARG A 337 -14.39 -30.45 -2.43
C ARG A 337 -12.92 -30.81 -2.19
N THR A 338 -12.26 -31.16 -3.28
CA THR A 338 -10.85 -31.59 -3.26
C THR A 338 -9.93 -30.57 -2.58
N ILE A 339 -10.16 -29.25 -2.76
CA ILE A 339 -9.36 -28.24 -2.11
C ILE A 339 -9.41 -28.34 -0.58
N VAL A 340 -10.58 -28.62 -0.02
CA VAL A 340 -10.77 -28.76 1.44
C VAL A 340 -10.06 -30.00 1.95
N LYS A 341 -10.13 -31.10 1.21
CA LYS A 341 -9.43 -32.36 1.56
C LYS A 341 -7.90 -32.16 1.50
N VAL A 342 -7.40 -31.45 0.51
CA VAL A 342 -5.97 -31.11 0.38
C VAL A 342 -5.55 -30.15 1.50
N PHE A 343 -6.40 -29.17 1.79
CA PHE A 343 -6.19 -28.25 2.90
C PHE A 343 -6.00 -29.00 4.22
N PHE A 344 -6.89 -29.91 4.60
CA PHE A 344 -6.77 -30.63 5.86
C PHE A 344 -5.50 -31.50 5.93
N LYS A 345 -5.06 -32.10 4.83
CA LYS A 345 -3.76 -32.83 4.82
C LYS A 345 -2.58 -31.89 5.19
N ILE A 346 -2.57 -30.67 4.66
CA ILE A 346 -1.52 -29.68 4.98
C ILE A 346 -1.71 -29.16 6.40
N PHE A 347 -2.95 -28.87 6.78
CA PHE A 347 -3.29 -28.38 8.12
C PHE A 347 -2.85 -29.35 9.21
N ASP A 348 -3.12 -30.66 9.05
CA ASP A 348 -2.68 -31.71 9.98
C ASP A 348 -1.15 -31.76 10.12
N LEU A 349 -0.42 -31.60 9.02
CA LEU A 349 1.05 -31.48 9.07
C LEU A 349 1.47 -30.29 9.89
N CYS A 350 0.80 -29.15 9.71
CA CYS A 350 1.12 -27.90 10.41
C CYS A 350 0.84 -28.01 11.91
N ILE A 351 -0.36 -28.46 12.32
CA ILE A 351 -0.73 -28.55 13.74
C ILE A 351 0.03 -29.63 14.52
N ASN A 352 0.61 -30.62 13.83
CA ASN A 352 1.40 -31.68 14.45
C ASN A 352 2.91 -31.37 14.52
N LYS A 353 3.42 -30.53 13.61
CA LYS A 353 4.87 -30.29 13.48
C LYS A 353 5.31 -28.87 13.76
N LEU A 354 4.39 -27.90 13.74
CA LEU A 354 4.71 -26.50 13.94
C LEU A 354 4.15 -26.00 15.28
N ASP A 355 4.95 -25.27 15.97
CA ASP A 355 4.53 -24.39 17.05
C ASP A 355 4.20 -23.01 16.46
N GLY A 356 3.23 -22.31 17.02
CA GLY A 356 2.83 -20.97 16.60
C GLY A 356 1.56 -20.93 15.74
N LYS A 357 1.18 -19.72 15.39
CA LYS A 357 -0.12 -19.43 14.75
C LYS A 357 -0.16 -19.81 13.28
N ILE A 358 -1.34 -20.23 12.81
CA ILE A 358 -1.61 -20.55 11.41
C ILE A 358 -2.61 -19.52 10.85
N LEU A 359 -2.29 -18.89 9.73
CA LEU A 359 -3.18 -18.03 8.96
C LEU A 359 -3.69 -18.78 7.74
N VAL A 360 -5.01 -18.89 7.62
CA VAL A 360 -5.68 -19.51 6.47
C VAL A 360 -6.38 -18.42 5.68
N THR A 361 -6.11 -18.33 4.37
CA THR A 361 -6.78 -17.36 3.51
C THR A 361 -7.70 -18.03 2.50
N ALA A 362 -8.95 -17.53 2.41
CA ALA A 362 -9.95 -17.96 1.44
C ALA A 362 -10.55 -16.77 0.68
N PRO A 363 -11.14 -16.98 -0.51
CA PRO A 363 -11.61 -15.89 -1.37
C PRO A 363 -12.72 -15.02 -0.78
N LEU A 364 -13.69 -15.62 -0.07
CA LEU A 364 -14.89 -14.95 0.44
C LEU A 364 -14.98 -15.03 1.97
N ILE A 365 -15.62 -14.04 2.59
CA ILE A 365 -15.81 -13.99 4.05
C ILE A 365 -16.64 -15.22 4.51
N THR A 366 -17.71 -15.56 3.81
CA THR A 366 -18.53 -16.75 4.14
C THR A 366 -17.68 -18.01 4.16
N GLN A 367 -16.81 -18.19 3.19
CA GLN A 367 -15.90 -19.35 3.14
C GLN A 367 -14.88 -19.36 4.28
N THR A 368 -14.46 -18.19 4.77
CA THR A 368 -13.60 -18.14 5.98
C THR A 368 -14.35 -18.54 7.23
N GLU A 369 -15.64 -18.21 7.33
CA GLU A 369 -16.52 -18.62 8.42
C GLU A 369 -16.77 -20.12 8.38
N ASP A 370 -17.12 -20.68 7.20
CA ASP A 370 -17.34 -22.10 6.99
C ASP A 370 -16.08 -22.94 7.28
N LEU A 371 -14.92 -22.50 6.78
CA LEU A 371 -13.63 -23.12 7.09
C LEU A 371 -13.31 -23.11 8.58
N SER A 372 -13.58 -21.99 9.27
CA SER A 372 -13.39 -21.91 10.72
C SER A 372 -14.23 -22.95 11.47
N ASN A 373 -15.49 -23.13 11.06
CA ASN A 373 -16.37 -24.15 11.64
C ASN A 373 -15.88 -25.57 11.34
N GLU A 374 -15.44 -25.85 10.11
CA GLU A 374 -14.88 -27.14 9.74
C GLU A 374 -13.58 -27.45 10.48
N ILE A 375 -12.70 -26.48 10.64
CA ILE A 375 -11.46 -26.62 11.41
C ILE A 375 -11.79 -26.95 12.86
N ASN A 376 -12.76 -26.27 13.48
CA ASN A 376 -13.19 -26.58 14.85
C ASN A 376 -13.73 -28.01 14.97
N ARG A 377 -14.56 -28.46 14.02
CA ARG A 377 -15.05 -29.85 13.99
C ARG A 377 -13.91 -30.86 13.87
N HIS A 378 -12.97 -30.58 12.98
CA HIS A 378 -11.79 -31.45 12.76
C HIS A 378 -10.89 -31.53 14.00
N LEU A 379 -10.60 -30.37 14.63
CA LEU A 379 -9.82 -30.32 15.88
C LEU A 379 -10.49 -31.11 17.02
N ASN A 380 -11.81 -30.97 17.14
CA ASN A 380 -12.58 -31.74 18.14
C ASN A 380 -12.48 -33.26 17.90
N MET A 381 -12.54 -33.71 16.63
CA MET A 381 -12.33 -35.13 16.29
C MET A 381 -10.90 -35.60 16.63
N LEU A 382 -9.92 -34.74 16.55
CA LEU A 382 -8.53 -35.02 16.91
C LEU A 382 -8.24 -34.88 18.42
N GLY A 383 -9.21 -34.43 19.21
CA GLY A 383 -9.04 -34.15 20.63
C GLY A 383 -8.08 -32.98 20.92
N LYS A 384 -7.94 -32.02 19.98
CA LYS A 384 -7.07 -30.88 20.12
C LYS A 384 -7.86 -29.62 20.52
N SER A 385 -7.35 -28.90 21.52
CA SER A 385 -7.95 -27.67 22.03
C SER A 385 -7.14 -26.47 21.51
N LEU A 386 -7.41 -26.04 20.26
CA LEU A 386 -6.84 -24.82 19.66
C LEU A 386 -7.96 -23.80 19.43
N LEU A 387 -7.67 -22.54 19.71
CA LEU A 387 -8.61 -21.44 19.47
C LEU A 387 -8.60 -21.08 17.97
N VAL A 388 -9.74 -21.25 17.31
CA VAL A 388 -9.94 -20.87 15.91
C VAL A 388 -10.81 -19.62 15.85
N GLY A 389 -10.38 -18.63 15.07
CA GLY A 389 -11.12 -17.38 14.90
C GLY A 389 -11.11 -16.88 13.47
N THR A 390 -12.01 -15.94 13.17
CA THR A 390 -12.07 -15.25 11.89
C THR A 390 -11.72 -13.78 12.04
N ILE A 391 -10.96 -13.24 11.07
CA ILE A 391 -10.71 -11.80 10.95
C ILE A 391 -11.32 -11.31 9.65
N ASN A 392 -12.39 -10.51 9.75
CA ASN A 392 -13.10 -9.99 8.59
C ASN A 392 -13.83 -8.66 8.91
N SER A 393 -14.51 -8.09 7.91
CA SER A 393 -15.21 -6.80 8.06
C SER A 393 -16.58 -6.91 8.75
N LYS A 394 -17.11 -8.12 8.95
CA LYS A 394 -18.38 -8.34 9.67
C LYS A 394 -18.18 -8.35 11.20
N ASN A 395 -17.00 -8.77 11.65
CA ASN A 395 -16.66 -8.75 13.06
C ASN A 395 -16.45 -7.30 13.53
N ASP A 396 -16.79 -7.02 14.78
CA ASP A 396 -16.40 -5.78 15.41
C ASP A 396 -14.87 -5.69 15.60
N LYS A 397 -14.40 -4.53 16.01
CA LYS A 397 -12.98 -4.26 16.14
C LYS A 397 -12.35 -5.05 17.28
N GLU A 398 -13.04 -5.20 18.39
CA GLU A 398 -12.54 -5.87 19.59
C GLU A 398 -12.41 -7.37 19.33
N GLN A 399 -13.38 -7.97 18.67
CA GLN A 399 -13.35 -9.37 18.25
C GLN A 399 -12.21 -9.66 17.27
N ASN A 400 -11.98 -8.80 16.28
CA ASN A 400 -10.85 -8.95 15.36
C ASN A 400 -9.49 -8.84 16.08
N GLU A 401 -9.32 -7.91 17.02
CA GLU A 401 -8.08 -7.79 17.79
C GLU A 401 -7.92 -8.96 18.77
N TYR A 402 -9.00 -9.45 19.37
CA TYR A 402 -8.99 -10.65 20.22
C TYR A 402 -8.47 -11.87 19.45
N PHE A 403 -9.07 -12.19 18.30
CA PHE A 403 -8.60 -13.33 17.51
C PHE A 403 -7.18 -13.17 16.98
N LYS A 404 -6.79 -11.96 16.64
CA LYS A 404 -5.42 -11.67 16.22
C LYS A 404 -4.40 -11.96 17.32
N GLU A 405 -4.75 -11.64 18.56
CA GLU A 405 -3.85 -11.80 19.70
C GLU A 405 -3.85 -13.24 20.24
N TYR A 406 -5.03 -13.86 20.36
CA TYR A 406 -5.19 -15.12 21.09
C TYR A 406 -5.44 -16.35 20.22
N ALA A 407 -5.98 -16.21 19.00
CA ALA A 407 -6.28 -17.39 18.19
C ALA A 407 -5.00 -18.10 17.70
N ASP A 408 -5.02 -19.42 17.78
CA ASP A 408 -3.99 -20.30 17.23
C ASP A 408 -4.14 -20.45 15.71
N VAL A 409 -5.38 -20.48 15.24
CA VAL A 409 -5.74 -20.57 13.82
C VAL A 409 -6.64 -19.39 13.45
N ILE A 410 -6.26 -18.65 12.42
CA ILE A 410 -6.98 -17.45 11.96
C ILE A 410 -7.42 -17.65 10.52
N CYS A 411 -8.74 -17.65 10.27
CA CYS A 411 -9.31 -17.67 8.92
C CYS A 411 -9.64 -16.24 8.48
N THR A 412 -9.23 -15.86 7.26
CA THR A 412 -9.43 -14.49 6.76
C THR A 412 -9.42 -14.45 5.23
N THR A 413 -9.84 -13.34 4.63
CA THR A 413 -9.61 -13.08 3.21
C THR A 413 -8.27 -12.35 3.00
N ILE A 414 -7.68 -12.47 1.81
CA ILE A 414 -6.47 -11.73 1.47
C ILE A 414 -6.69 -10.21 1.66
N LYS A 415 -7.87 -9.69 1.30
CA LYS A 415 -8.23 -8.27 1.48
C LYS A 415 -8.30 -7.87 2.95
N SER A 416 -8.90 -8.68 3.80
CA SER A 416 -9.01 -8.41 5.25
C SER A 416 -7.66 -8.57 5.96
N SER A 417 -6.84 -9.51 5.51
CA SER A 417 -5.47 -9.67 5.99
C SER A 417 -4.51 -8.67 5.35
N GLY A 418 -4.86 -8.08 4.20
CA GLY A 418 -3.95 -7.47 3.22
C GLY A 418 -3.17 -6.26 3.69
N THR A 419 -3.63 -5.46 4.64
CA THR A 419 -2.94 -4.22 5.01
C THR A 419 -2.92 -3.97 6.51
N GLY A 420 -1.71 -3.78 7.04
CA GLY A 420 -1.51 -3.31 8.42
C GLY A 420 -1.86 -4.29 9.54
N THR A 421 -2.07 -5.59 9.25
CA THR A 421 -2.32 -6.59 10.29
C THR A 421 -1.02 -7.28 10.65
N ASP A 422 -0.41 -6.93 11.77
CA ASP A 422 0.69 -7.67 12.35
C ASP A 422 0.14 -8.77 13.25
N ILE A 423 0.45 -10.03 12.94
CA ILE A 423 0.05 -11.20 13.73
C ILE A 423 1.32 -11.74 14.38
N LYS A 424 1.49 -11.46 15.66
CA LYS A 424 2.64 -11.97 16.42
C LYS A 424 2.56 -13.49 16.53
N GLY A 425 3.70 -14.15 16.39
CA GLY A 425 3.79 -15.61 16.49
C GLY A 425 3.26 -16.36 15.27
N LEU A 426 3.09 -15.71 14.11
CA LEU A 426 2.66 -16.36 12.88
C LEU A 426 3.76 -17.27 12.33
N ARG A 427 3.48 -18.57 12.30
CA ARG A 427 4.39 -19.63 11.86
C ARG A 427 4.10 -20.11 10.45
N CYS A 428 2.84 -20.10 10.04
CA CYS A 428 2.38 -20.68 8.79
C CYS A 428 1.28 -19.82 8.13
N VAL A 429 1.34 -19.73 6.81
CA VAL A 429 0.23 -19.25 5.96
C VAL A 429 -0.19 -20.39 5.06
N ILE A 430 -1.49 -20.70 5.00
CA ILE A 430 -2.09 -21.64 4.04
C ILE A 430 -3.05 -20.83 3.16
N ASN A 431 -2.67 -20.66 1.89
CA ASN A 431 -3.46 -19.85 0.95
C ASN A 431 -4.28 -20.72 0.01
N LEU A 432 -5.61 -20.52 0.03
CA LEU A 432 -6.55 -21.21 -0.84
C LEU A 432 -7.08 -20.32 -1.98
N GLU A 433 -6.68 -19.05 -2.04
CA GLU A 433 -7.12 -18.09 -3.05
C GLU A 433 -6.13 -18.00 -4.21
N PRO A 434 -6.51 -18.32 -5.46
CA PRO A 434 -5.67 -18.08 -6.61
C PRO A 434 -5.42 -16.58 -6.84
N PHE A 435 -4.16 -16.17 -6.98
CA PHE A 435 -3.78 -14.80 -7.31
C PHE A 435 -2.45 -14.74 -8.08
N SER A 436 -2.26 -13.69 -8.89
CA SER A 436 -1.02 -13.44 -9.64
C SER A 436 -0.30 -12.16 -9.24
N SER A 437 -0.85 -11.39 -8.30
CA SER A 437 -0.32 -10.11 -7.88
C SER A 437 0.98 -10.25 -7.08
N LYS A 438 2.06 -9.64 -7.58
CA LYS A 438 3.34 -9.52 -6.87
C LYS A 438 3.17 -8.83 -5.51
N ILE A 439 2.35 -7.79 -5.47
CA ILE A 439 2.07 -7.02 -4.26
C ILE A 439 1.42 -7.90 -3.19
N THR A 440 0.38 -8.65 -3.58
CA THR A 440 -0.33 -9.57 -2.70
C THR A 440 0.60 -10.67 -2.15
N GLY A 441 1.39 -11.29 -3.03
CA GLY A 441 2.37 -12.31 -2.62
C GLY A 441 3.40 -11.78 -1.63
N ASN A 442 3.94 -10.60 -1.90
CA ASN A 442 4.89 -9.95 -1.01
C ASN A 442 4.27 -9.51 0.34
N GLN A 443 3.01 -9.10 0.34
CA GLN A 443 2.28 -8.75 1.55
C GLN A 443 2.01 -9.98 2.43
N LEU A 444 1.58 -11.09 1.85
CA LEU A 444 1.36 -12.35 2.57
C LEU A 444 2.67 -12.92 3.12
N ALA A 445 3.70 -13.03 2.29
CA ALA A 445 5.03 -13.48 2.73
C ALA A 445 5.64 -12.54 3.76
N GLY A 446 5.39 -11.23 3.64
CA GLY A 446 5.87 -10.23 4.59
C GLY A 446 5.26 -10.33 5.99
N ARG A 447 4.15 -11.07 6.15
CA ARG A 447 3.55 -11.36 7.46
C ARG A 447 4.27 -12.47 8.22
N LEU A 448 4.86 -13.41 7.48
CA LEU A 448 5.76 -14.42 8.03
C LEU A 448 7.07 -13.71 8.38
N ARG A 449 7.10 -13.07 9.56
CA ARG A 449 8.32 -12.52 10.13
C ARG A 449 9.16 -13.64 10.71
N GLU A 450 10.41 -13.32 11.03
CA GLU A 450 11.25 -14.23 11.80
C GLU A 450 10.51 -14.59 13.10
N TYR A 451 10.08 -15.84 13.19
CA TYR A 451 9.35 -16.36 14.35
C TYR A 451 10.31 -16.58 15.53
N ALA A 452 11.44 -17.23 15.24
CA ALA A 452 12.57 -17.43 16.12
C ALA A 452 13.83 -17.58 15.26
N PRO A 453 15.04 -17.28 15.78
CA PRO A 453 16.28 -17.27 15.00
C PRO A 453 16.56 -18.55 14.20
N ASP A 454 16.15 -19.70 14.74
CA ASP A 454 16.44 -21.02 14.16
C ASP A 454 15.20 -21.77 13.65
N LYS A 455 14.05 -21.07 13.55
CA LYS A 455 12.80 -21.71 13.15
C LYS A 455 12.30 -21.15 11.83
N ASP A 456 12.10 -22.03 10.84
CA ASP A 456 11.52 -21.67 9.55
C ASP A 456 10.02 -21.36 9.68
N THR A 457 9.53 -20.45 8.87
CA THR A 457 8.12 -20.18 8.64
C THR A 457 7.68 -20.72 7.29
N TYR A 458 6.42 -21.04 7.14
CA TYR A 458 5.91 -21.76 5.97
C TYR A 458 4.82 -20.99 5.26
N PHE A 459 4.89 -20.98 3.93
CA PHE A 459 3.84 -20.43 3.07
C PHE A 459 3.39 -21.54 2.09
N PHE A 460 2.28 -22.19 2.39
CA PHE A 460 1.62 -23.14 1.50
C PHE A 460 0.65 -22.42 0.59
N ASP A 461 0.74 -22.71 -0.71
CA ASP A 461 -0.07 -22.06 -1.74
C ASP A 461 -0.76 -23.15 -2.56
N LEU A 462 -2.08 -23.30 -2.40
CA LEU A 462 -2.84 -24.37 -3.03
C LEU A 462 -3.20 -23.99 -4.47
N ILE A 463 -2.86 -24.89 -5.43
CA ILE A 463 -2.98 -24.63 -6.87
C ILE A 463 -3.73 -25.78 -7.51
N ASP A 464 -4.95 -25.50 -7.98
CA ASP A 464 -5.74 -26.50 -8.71
C ASP A 464 -5.31 -26.57 -10.18
N SER A 465 -4.68 -27.69 -10.55
CA SER A 465 -4.21 -27.94 -11.91
C SER A 465 -5.33 -28.28 -12.91
N ALA A 466 -6.54 -28.55 -12.43
CA ALA A 466 -7.71 -28.72 -13.30
C ALA A 466 -8.21 -27.41 -13.90
N PHE A 467 -7.83 -26.25 -13.31
CA PHE A 467 -8.11 -24.92 -13.83
C PHE A 467 -6.85 -24.33 -14.48
N PRO A 468 -6.72 -24.29 -15.82
CA PRO A 468 -5.52 -23.77 -16.48
C PRO A 468 -5.14 -22.37 -16.03
N ARG A 469 -6.12 -21.52 -15.73
CA ARG A 469 -5.90 -20.16 -15.25
C ARG A 469 -5.28 -20.09 -13.85
N CYS A 470 -5.58 -21.03 -12.96
CA CYS A 470 -4.88 -21.13 -11.66
C CYS A 470 -3.39 -21.42 -11.87
N VAL A 471 -3.08 -22.34 -12.80
CA VAL A 471 -1.69 -22.65 -13.18
C VAL A 471 -1.00 -21.43 -13.83
N ASP A 472 -1.69 -20.73 -14.72
CA ASP A 472 -1.17 -19.51 -15.34
C ASP A 472 -0.90 -18.41 -14.30
N GLN A 473 -1.80 -18.21 -13.34
CA GLN A 473 -1.60 -17.26 -12.25
C GLN A 473 -0.39 -17.63 -11.39
N TYR A 474 -0.26 -18.90 -11.06
CA TYR A 474 0.91 -19.42 -10.36
C TYR A 474 2.21 -19.16 -11.15
N LYS A 475 2.26 -19.53 -12.43
CA LYS A 475 3.42 -19.26 -13.29
C LYS A 475 3.75 -17.78 -13.35
N LYS A 476 2.76 -16.91 -13.52
CA LYS A 476 2.94 -15.44 -13.49
C LYS A 476 3.44 -14.95 -12.13
N LYS A 477 2.93 -15.50 -11.03
CA LYS A 477 3.39 -15.21 -9.68
C LYS A 477 4.88 -15.54 -9.52
N ILE A 478 5.30 -16.74 -9.92
CA ILE A 478 6.70 -17.17 -9.83
C ILE A 478 7.62 -16.40 -10.77
N ALA A 479 7.18 -16.14 -12.00
CA ALA A 479 7.98 -15.39 -12.99
C ALA A 479 8.16 -13.92 -12.59
N LYS A 480 7.09 -13.29 -12.10
CA LYS A 480 7.10 -11.88 -11.64
C LYS A 480 7.69 -11.71 -10.24
N ASN A 481 7.72 -12.76 -9.44
CA ASN A 481 8.19 -12.77 -8.06
C ASN A 481 9.53 -13.51 -7.95
N SER A 482 10.52 -13.13 -8.78
CA SER A 482 11.93 -13.42 -8.47
C SER A 482 12.24 -13.04 -7.01
N ASP A 483 11.60 -12.00 -6.50
CA ASP A 483 11.68 -11.55 -5.11
C ASP A 483 11.13 -12.54 -4.07
N LEU A 484 10.09 -13.34 -4.37
CA LEU A 484 9.64 -14.43 -3.48
C LEU A 484 10.71 -15.51 -3.37
N ARG A 485 11.36 -15.85 -4.49
CA ARG A 485 12.50 -16.78 -4.50
C ARG A 485 13.71 -16.22 -3.76
N MET A 486 13.98 -14.91 -3.87
CA MET A 486 15.07 -14.28 -3.13
C MET A 486 14.81 -14.16 -1.62
N LYS A 487 13.53 -14.07 -1.22
CA LYS A 487 13.09 -13.96 0.19
C LYS A 487 12.91 -15.30 0.86
N CYS A 488 12.68 -16.36 0.08
CA CYS A 488 12.46 -17.69 0.61
C CYS A 488 13.78 -18.47 0.66
N LYS A 489 13.99 -19.16 1.77
CA LYS A 489 15.14 -20.05 1.97
C LYS A 489 15.09 -21.22 0.98
N GLU A 490 13.88 -21.69 0.70
CA GLU A 490 13.61 -22.87 -0.10
C GLU A 490 12.26 -22.79 -0.80
N VAL A 491 12.15 -23.37 -1.98
CA VAL A 491 10.90 -23.50 -2.74
C VAL A 491 10.69 -24.96 -3.08
N ASN A 492 9.76 -25.62 -2.39
CA ASN A 492 9.42 -27.02 -2.59
C ASN A 492 8.03 -27.16 -3.21
N ILE A 493 7.93 -27.80 -4.38
CA ILE A 493 6.66 -28.10 -5.05
C ILE A 493 6.14 -29.44 -4.54
N ILE A 494 4.98 -29.41 -3.89
CA ILE A 494 4.27 -30.60 -3.42
C ILE A 494 3.20 -30.96 -4.46
N LYS A 495 3.27 -32.16 -5.01
CA LYS A 495 2.23 -32.70 -5.90
C LYS A 495 1.38 -33.68 -5.10
N LEU A 496 0.05 -33.49 -5.10
CA LEU A 496 -0.94 -34.31 -4.43
C LEU A 496 -2.00 -34.76 -5.42
#